data_80f827193082d447adc52393a4f7b599
#
_entry.id   80f827193082d447adc52393a4f7b599
#
_cell.length_a   1.000
_cell.length_b   1.000
_cell.length_c   1.000
_cell.angle_alpha   90.00
_cell.angle_beta   90.00
_cell.angle_gamma   90.00
#
_symmetry.space_group_name_H-M   'P 1'
#
loop_
_entity.id
_entity.type
_entity.pdbx_description
1 polymer ?
#
loop_
_entity_poly.entity_id
_entity_poly.type
_entity_poly.pdbx_seq_one_letter_code
_entity_poly.pdbx_strand_id
1 'polypeptide(L)'
;MKRFQRKRFTLIEVVIVIVILVTLASVATPMYLNYVKQANVGAAKTQVKMLSDAIEGYKLDNKNYPESESGLQALIENVDDLETWKGPYIKGVIPKDPWGNEYVYRCPGEDDRPFEVISYGADGEAGGEGENADISSWE
;
A
#
# COMPACT_ATOMS: atom_id res chain seq x y z
N MET A 1 -11.09 62.48 4.52
CA MET A 1 -10.13 61.49 5.03
C MET A 1 -10.91 60.50 5.91
N LYS A 2 -11.21 59.26 5.41
CA LYS A 2 -11.91 58.25 6.20
C LYS A 2 -10.93 57.60 7.17
N ARG A 3 -11.13 57.81 8.49
CA ARG A 3 -10.37 57.08 9.53
C ARG A 3 -10.83 55.64 9.53
N PHE A 4 -9.92 54.71 9.09
CA PHE A 4 -10.09 53.27 9.31
C PHE A 4 -10.03 53.00 10.81
N GLN A 5 -11.16 52.70 11.44
CA GLN A 5 -11.20 52.19 12.80
C GLN A 5 -10.62 50.77 12.79
N ARG A 6 -9.44 50.59 13.36
CA ARG A 6 -8.89 49.24 13.63
C ARG A 6 -9.75 48.60 14.72
N LYS A 7 -10.56 47.62 14.32
CA LYS A 7 -11.27 46.77 15.28
C LYS A 7 -10.23 46.06 16.14
N ARG A 8 -10.32 46.24 17.45
CA ARG A 8 -9.48 45.56 18.43
C ARG A 8 -10.14 44.22 18.75
N PHE A 9 -9.44 43.13 18.57
CA PHE A 9 -9.89 41.81 19.00
C PHE A 9 -9.89 41.72 20.53
N THR A 10 -10.94 41.11 21.09
CA THR A 10 -11.03 40.84 22.51
C THR A 10 -10.43 39.47 22.83
N LEU A 11 -9.91 39.28 24.05
CA LEU A 11 -9.39 38.02 24.53
C LEU A 11 -10.45 36.91 24.44
N ILE A 12 -11.68 37.23 24.83
CA ILE A 12 -12.80 36.27 24.79
C ILE A 12 -13.12 35.81 23.36
N GLU A 13 -13.02 36.67 22.37
CA GLU A 13 -13.24 36.33 20.97
C GLU A 13 -12.22 35.30 20.47
N VAL A 14 -10.95 35.47 20.85
CA VAL A 14 -9.88 34.50 20.52
C VAL A 14 -10.11 33.16 21.25
N VAL A 15 -10.48 33.19 22.52
CA VAL A 15 -10.75 32.00 23.32
C VAL A 15 -11.92 31.20 22.75
N ILE A 16 -13.00 31.85 22.34
CA ILE A 16 -14.15 31.16 21.69
C ILE A 16 -13.72 30.49 20.39
N VAL A 17 -12.94 31.16 19.56
CA VAL A 17 -12.43 30.57 18.29
C VAL A 17 -11.58 29.35 18.56
N ILE A 18 -10.67 29.38 19.52
CA ILE A 18 -9.84 28.24 19.90
C ILE A 18 -10.70 27.07 20.38
N VAL A 19 -11.70 27.30 21.22
CA VAL A 19 -12.61 26.26 21.72
C VAL A 19 -13.35 25.61 20.58
N ILE A 20 -13.87 26.40 19.63
CA ILE A 20 -14.55 25.86 18.43
C ILE A 20 -13.59 25.01 17.59
N LEU A 21 -12.37 25.50 17.33
CA LEU A 21 -11.38 24.76 16.54
C LEU A 21 -10.99 23.43 17.20
N VAL A 22 -10.77 23.41 18.52
CA VAL A 22 -10.44 22.20 19.28
C VAL A 22 -11.59 21.19 19.23
N THR A 23 -12.83 21.64 19.39
CA THR A 23 -14.00 20.75 19.32
C THR A 23 -14.18 20.16 17.93
N LEU A 24 -14.00 20.93 16.87
CA LEU A 24 -14.06 20.41 15.49
C LEU A 24 -12.91 19.42 15.19
N ALA A 25 -11.70 19.75 15.65
CA ALA A 25 -10.52 18.87 15.46
C ALA A 25 -10.70 17.52 16.17
N SER A 26 -11.33 17.49 17.35
CA SER A 26 -11.55 16.26 18.11
C SER A 26 -12.42 15.23 17.38
N VAL A 27 -13.33 15.68 16.53
CA VAL A 27 -14.20 14.83 15.71
C VAL A 27 -13.55 14.49 14.36
N ALA A 28 -12.89 15.45 13.74
CA ALA A 28 -12.31 15.29 12.40
C ALA A 28 -11.10 14.37 12.37
N THR A 29 -10.25 14.40 13.40
CA THR A 29 -9.02 13.61 13.46
C THR A 29 -9.24 12.11 13.38
N PRO A 30 -10.11 11.48 14.21
CA PRO A 30 -10.33 10.02 14.12
C PRO A 30 -10.94 9.60 12.79
N MET A 31 -11.81 10.41 12.20
CA MET A 31 -12.38 10.13 10.87
C MET A 31 -11.28 10.13 9.81
N TYR A 32 -10.40 11.12 9.83
CA TYR A 32 -9.29 11.21 8.88
C TYR A 32 -8.35 10.00 8.99
N LEU A 33 -7.97 9.59 10.21
CA LEU A 33 -7.11 8.43 10.43
C LEU A 33 -7.75 7.14 9.88
N ASN A 34 -9.05 6.94 10.08
CA ASN A 34 -9.75 5.79 9.50
C ASN A 34 -9.76 5.81 7.97
N TYR A 35 -9.90 6.97 7.35
CA TYR A 35 -9.80 7.13 5.90
C TYR A 35 -8.41 6.74 5.37
N VAL A 36 -7.35 7.20 6.04
CA VAL A 36 -5.96 6.85 5.68
C VAL A 36 -5.73 5.34 5.78
N LYS A 37 -6.20 4.70 6.86
CA LYS A 37 -6.10 3.24 7.03
C LYS A 37 -6.77 2.48 5.88
N GLN A 38 -8.00 2.84 5.54
CA GLN A 38 -8.72 2.22 4.43
C GLN A 38 -8.05 2.47 3.07
N ALA A 39 -7.51 3.67 2.86
CA ALA A 39 -6.77 4.00 1.64
C ALA A 39 -5.50 3.15 1.49
N ASN A 40 -4.76 2.93 2.58
CA ASN A 40 -3.57 2.07 2.57
C ASN A 40 -3.92 0.62 2.24
N VAL A 41 -4.97 0.06 2.86
CA VAL A 41 -5.45 -1.30 2.54
C VAL A 41 -5.86 -1.40 1.07
N GLY A 42 -6.59 -0.43 0.55
CA GLY A 42 -6.99 -0.38 -0.86
C GLY A 42 -5.79 -0.28 -1.82
N ALA A 43 -4.79 0.51 -1.46
CA ALA A 43 -3.56 0.64 -2.23
C ALA A 43 -2.76 -0.69 -2.24
N ALA A 44 -2.62 -1.35 -1.08
CA ALA A 44 -1.97 -2.65 -0.99
C ALA A 44 -2.66 -3.72 -1.85
N LYS A 45 -4.00 -3.81 -1.81
CA LYS A 45 -4.77 -4.71 -2.67
C LYS A 45 -4.52 -4.45 -4.16
N THR A 46 -4.47 -3.19 -4.55
CA THR A 46 -4.19 -2.81 -5.94
C THR A 46 -2.77 -3.20 -6.35
N GLN A 47 -1.78 -3.00 -5.48
CA GLN A 47 -0.39 -3.37 -5.74
C GLN A 47 -0.21 -4.90 -5.80
N VAL A 48 -0.82 -5.66 -4.89
CA VAL A 48 -0.82 -7.14 -4.93
C VAL A 48 -1.40 -7.64 -6.25
N LYS A 49 -2.51 -7.06 -6.71
CA LYS A 49 -3.09 -7.40 -8.01
C LYS A 49 -2.15 -7.07 -9.17
N MET A 50 -1.52 -5.91 -9.16
CA MET A 50 -0.54 -5.52 -10.19
C MET A 50 0.64 -6.49 -10.24
N LEU A 51 1.15 -6.91 -9.09
CA LEU A 51 2.22 -7.90 -9.00
C LEU A 51 1.77 -9.25 -9.55
N SER A 52 0.55 -9.68 -9.22
CA SER A 52 -0.02 -10.93 -9.73
C SER A 52 -0.20 -10.91 -11.25
N ASP A 53 -0.69 -9.82 -11.81
CA ASP A 53 -0.83 -9.63 -13.25
C ASP A 53 0.54 -9.70 -13.98
N ALA A 54 1.58 -9.13 -13.35
CA ALA A 54 2.95 -9.20 -13.88
C ALA A 54 3.53 -10.62 -13.81
N ILE A 55 3.24 -11.37 -12.75
CA ILE A 55 3.64 -12.78 -12.60
C ILE A 55 2.95 -13.65 -13.67
N GLU A 56 1.68 -13.42 -13.95
CA GLU A 56 0.98 -14.10 -15.05
C GLU A 56 1.59 -13.73 -16.42
N GLY A 57 1.98 -12.46 -16.61
CA GLY A 57 2.71 -12.03 -17.81
C GLY A 57 4.05 -12.77 -17.97
N TYR A 58 4.81 -12.92 -16.89
CA TYR A 58 6.05 -13.70 -16.87
C TYR A 58 5.80 -15.15 -17.28
N LYS A 59 4.77 -15.80 -16.74
CA LYS A 59 4.40 -17.18 -17.07
C LYS A 59 4.01 -17.35 -18.54
N LEU A 60 3.33 -16.39 -19.14
CA LEU A 60 2.95 -16.48 -20.56
C LEU A 60 4.17 -16.59 -21.47
N ASP A 61 5.26 -15.89 -21.17
CA ASP A 61 6.49 -15.96 -21.94
C ASP A 61 7.36 -17.15 -21.58
N ASN A 62 7.51 -17.46 -20.30
CA ASN A 62 8.47 -18.43 -19.78
C ASN A 62 7.85 -19.81 -19.48
N LYS A 63 6.52 -19.95 -19.62
CA LYS A 63 5.71 -21.17 -19.35
C LYS A 63 5.65 -21.60 -17.87
N ASN A 64 6.50 -21.08 -17.04
CA ASN A 64 6.55 -21.31 -15.59
C ASN A 64 6.46 -20.01 -14.84
N TYR A 65 6.03 -20.06 -13.58
CA TYR A 65 6.11 -18.94 -12.66
C TYR A 65 7.57 -18.72 -12.21
N PRO A 66 7.95 -17.50 -11.76
CA PRO A 66 9.23 -17.30 -11.12
C PRO A 66 9.42 -18.25 -9.94
N GLU A 67 10.62 -18.77 -9.75
CA GLU A 67 10.92 -19.57 -8.56
C GLU A 67 10.95 -18.67 -7.31
N SER A 68 10.67 -19.25 -6.14
CA SER A 68 10.67 -18.49 -4.89
C SER A 68 12.02 -17.84 -4.58
N GLU A 69 13.11 -18.46 -5.05
CA GLU A 69 14.49 -17.95 -4.87
C GLU A 69 14.74 -16.69 -5.71
N SER A 70 14.29 -16.68 -6.96
CA SER A 70 14.38 -15.51 -7.86
C SER A 70 13.36 -14.43 -7.46
N GLY A 71 12.25 -14.86 -6.89
CA GLY A 71 11.23 -13.99 -6.31
C GLY A 71 10.66 -12.98 -7.31
N LEU A 72 10.17 -11.88 -6.77
CA LEU A 72 9.64 -10.76 -7.57
C LEU A 72 10.72 -10.05 -8.40
N GLN A 73 12.01 -10.24 -8.09
CA GLN A 73 13.10 -9.64 -8.86
C GLN A 73 13.13 -10.16 -10.31
N ALA A 74 12.70 -11.39 -10.56
CA ALA A 74 12.57 -11.97 -11.90
C ALA A 74 11.60 -11.20 -12.81
N LEU A 75 10.74 -10.35 -12.24
CA LEU A 75 9.83 -9.49 -13.00
C LEU A 75 10.51 -8.23 -13.56
N ILE A 76 11.66 -7.87 -13.03
CA ILE A 76 12.43 -6.67 -13.42
C ILE A 76 13.67 -7.06 -14.23
N GLU A 77 14.35 -8.11 -13.81
CA GLU A 77 15.63 -8.56 -14.36
C GLU A 77 15.55 -10.05 -14.75
N ASN A 78 16.31 -10.44 -15.77
CA ASN A 78 16.43 -11.83 -16.15
C ASN A 78 17.44 -12.55 -15.23
N VAL A 79 17.06 -12.79 -13.97
CA VAL A 79 17.94 -13.41 -12.95
C VAL A 79 18.25 -14.88 -13.24
N ASP A 80 17.37 -15.57 -13.97
CA ASP A 80 17.50 -17.00 -14.28
C ASP A 80 18.11 -17.26 -15.68
N ASP A 81 18.61 -16.22 -16.36
CA ASP A 81 19.19 -16.26 -17.70
C ASP A 81 18.30 -16.99 -18.74
N LEU A 82 16.99 -16.81 -18.66
CA LEU A 82 16.03 -17.46 -19.56
C LEU A 82 16.03 -16.82 -20.95
N GLU A 83 16.20 -17.60 -21.98
CA GLU A 83 16.12 -17.14 -23.39
C GLU A 83 14.72 -16.63 -23.76
N THR A 84 13.71 -17.13 -23.07
CA THR A 84 12.28 -16.78 -23.27
C THR A 84 11.86 -15.51 -22.54
N TRP A 85 12.70 -14.97 -21.65
CA TRP A 85 12.39 -13.77 -20.87
C TRP A 85 12.26 -12.54 -21.77
N LYS A 86 11.13 -11.87 -21.72
CA LYS A 86 10.82 -10.68 -22.54
C LYS A 86 10.54 -9.42 -21.73
N GLY A 87 10.80 -9.50 -20.42
CA GLY A 87 10.55 -8.37 -19.52
C GLY A 87 11.34 -7.10 -19.87
N PRO A 88 11.32 -6.09 -19.01
CA PRO A 88 10.74 -6.16 -17.66
C PRO A 88 9.20 -6.18 -17.65
N TYR A 89 8.62 -6.99 -16.77
CA TYR A 89 7.17 -7.10 -16.58
C TYR A 89 6.63 -6.02 -15.63
N ILE A 90 7.54 -5.46 -14.83
CA ILE A 90 7.30 -4.27 -14.00
C ILE A 90 8.36 -3.23 -14.32
N LYS A 91 7.93 -1.98 -14.49
CA LYS A 91 8.84 -0.87 -14.76
C LYS A 91 9.40 -0.32 -13.44
N GLY A 92 10.73 -0.26 -13.37
CA GLY A 92 11.43 0.35 -12.24
C GLY A 92 11.83 -0.68 -11.18
N VAL A 93 11.32 -0.52 -9.96
CA VAL A 93 11.63 -1.37 -8.82
C VAL A 93 10.35 -2.02 -8.28
N ILE A 94 10.50 -3.15 -7.59
CA ILE A 94 9.37 -3.74 -6.86
C ILE A 94 8.93 -2.73 -5.79
N PRO A 95 7.67 -2.29 -5.81
CA PRO A 95 7.19 -1.34 -4.83
C PRO A 95 7.15 -2.00 -3.45
N LYS A 96 7.32 -1.20 -2.42
CA LYS A 96 6.95 -1.60 -1.06
C LYS A 96 5.46 -1.38 -0.86
N ASP A 97 4.90 -2.07 0.12
CA ASP A 97 3.52 -1.85 0.51
C ASP A 97 3.33 -0.43 1.13
N PRO A 98 2.10 0.04 1.31
CA PRO A 98 1.83 1.39 1.83
C PRO A 98 2.39 1.66 3.24
N TRP A 99 2.76 0.64 3.97
CA TRP A 99 3.37 0.74 5.31
C TRP A 99 4.90 0.65 5.27
N GLY A 100 5.49 0.36 4.09
CA GLY A 100 6.93 0.34 3.87
C GLY A 100 7.56 -1.06 3.97
N ASN A 101 6.74 -2.12 4.08
CA ASN A 101 7.19 -3.50 4.10
C ASN A 101 7.37 -4.06 2.68
N GLU A 102 8.15 -5.09 2.53
CA GLU A 102 8.30 -5.80 1.27
C GLU A 102 7.17 -6.81 1.08
N TYR A 103 6.72 -7.03 -0.17
CA TYR A 103 5.80 -8.10 -0.49
C TYR A 103 6.50 -9.44 -0.41
N VAL A 104 5.83 -10.42 0.17
CA VAL A 104 6.29 -11.81 0.22
C VAL A 104 5.75 -12.54 -0.99
N TYR A 105 6.64 -13.24 -1.70
CA TYR A 105 6.29 -14.08 -2.84
C TYR A 105 6.63 -15.54 -2.51
N ARG A 106 5.74 -16.45 -2.88
CA ARG A 106 5.92 -17.90 -2.75
C ARG A 106 5.46 -18.60 -4.02
N CYS A 107 6.25 -19.55 -4.48
CA CYS A 107 5.92 -20.44 -5.58
C CYS A 107 6.45 -21.86 -5.28
N PRO A 108 5.60 -22.85 -5.08
CA PRO A 108 4.14 -22.78 -5.03
C PRO A 108 3.63 -21.97 -3.83
N GLY A 109 2.41 -21.45 -3.94
CA GLY A 109 1.71 -20.82 -2.84
C GLY A 109 1.15 -21.84 -1.83
N GLU A 110 0.48 -21.37 -0.80
CA GLU A 110 -0.23 -22.23 0.14
C GLU A 110 -1.51 -22.82 -0.50
N ASP A 111 -2.04 -23.89 0.07
CA ASP A 111 -3.28 -24.57 -0.38
C ASP A 111 -3.30 -24.96 -1.87
N ASP A 112 -2.19 -25.51 -2.39
CA ASP A 112 -2.02 -25.91 -3.80
C ASP A 112 -2.16 -24.77 -4.80
N ARG A 113 -2.03 -23.53 -4.37
CA ARG A 113 -2.02 -22.36 -5.26
C ARG A 113 -0.72 -22.33 -6.08
N PRO A 114 -0.78 -21.93 -7.35
CA PRO A 114 0.40 -21.93 -8.21
C PRO A 114 1.48 -20.94 -7.74
N PHE A 115 1.07 -19.82 -7.18
CA PHE A 115 1.93 -18.83 -6.51
C PHE A 115 1.11 -18.02 -5.50
N GLU A 116 1.77 -17.24 -4.71
CA GLU A 116 1.14 -16.31 -3.79
C GLU A 116 1.97 -15.05 -3.60
N VAL A 117 1.29 -13.90 -3.57
CA VAL A 117 1.86 -12.60 -3.19
C VAL A 117 1.11 -12.10 -1.97
N ILE A 118 1.84 -11.73 -0.92
CA ILE A 118 1.26 -11.34 0.37
C ILE A 118 1.88 -10.02 0.84
N SER A 119 1.03 -9.10 1.32
CA SER A 119 1.43 -8.04 2.25
C SER A 119 0.95 -8.42 3.65
N TYR A 120 1.81 -8.34 4.63
CA TYR A 120 1.48 -8.60 6.04
C TYR A 120 0.92 -7.36 6.77
N GLY A 121 0.37 -6.40 6.02
CA GLY A 121 -0.26 -5.23 6.61
C GLY A 121 0.70 -4.28 7.33
N ALA A 122 0.14 -3.50 8.24
CA ALA A 122 0.86 -2.42 8.90
C ALA A 122 1.92 -2.89 9.92
N ASP A 123 1.70 -4.04 10.57
CA ASP A 123 2.64 -4.59 11.55
C ASP A 123 3.73 -5.47 10.93
N GLY A 124 3.57 -5.89 9.67
CA GLY A 124 4.53 -6.74 8.97
C GLY A 124 4.61 -8.16 9.49
N GLU A 125 3.61 -8.62 10.25
CA GLU A 125 3.52 -9.96 10.83
C GLU A 125 2.32 -10.72 10.25
N ALA A 126 2.43 -12.04 10.11
CA ALA A 126 1.36 -12.87 9.58
C ALA A 126 0.13 -12.87 10.49
N GLY A 127 -1.05 -12.68 9.92
CA GLY A 127 -2.32 -12.60 10.63
C GLY A 127 -2.77 -11.18 10.89
N GLY A 128 -3.48 -10.94 11.98
CA GLY A 128 -3.98 -9.62 12.37
C GLY A 128 -5.37 -9.29 11.85
N GLU A 129 -5.83 -8.09 12.16
CA GLU A 129 -7.14 -7.57 11.77
C GLU A 129 -7.04 -6.12 11.30
N GLY A 130 -7.99 -5.68 10.47
CA GLY A 130 -8.05 -4.31 9.98
C GLY A 130 -6.87 -3.95 9.08
N GLU A 131 -6.07 -2.95 9.45
CA GLU A 131 -4.87 -2.56 8.68
C GLU A 131 -3.67 -3.51 8.89
N ASN A 132 -3.72 -4.38 9.91
CA ASN A 132 -2.72 -5.41 10.18
C ASN A 132 -3.08 -6.75 9.51
N ALA A 133 -4.25 -6.87 8.91
CA ALA A 133 -4.64 -8.09 8.23
C ALA A 133 -3.77 -8.36 7.01
N ASP A 134 -3.47 -9.64 6.78
CA ASP A 134 -2.76 -10.08 5.59
C ASP A 134 -3.60 -9.75 4.34
N ILE A 135 -2.94 -9.35 3.28
CA ILE A 135 -3.55 -9.10 1.97
C ILE A 135 -2.88 -10.04 0.97
N SER A 136 -3.63 -11.04 0.54
CA SER A 136 -3.15 -12.06 -0.39
C SER A 136 -3.68 -11.83 -1.81
N SER A 137 -2.93 -12.33 -2.81
CA SER A 137 -3.35 -12.32 -4.21
C SER A 137 -4.56 -13.22 -4.52
N TRP A 138 -5.03 -13.97 -3.54
CA TRP A 138 -6.12 -14.95 -3.69
C TRP A 138 -7.37 -14.64 -2.85
N GLU A 139 -7.44 -13.43 -2.28
CA GLU A 139 -8.65 -12.91 -1.61
C GLU A 139 -9.63 -12.24 -2.55
#